data_0cca4aab5870db5e2535fdf7f510eae3
#
_entry.id   0cca4aab5870db5e2535fdf7f510eae3
#
_cell.length_a   1.000
_cell.length_b   1.000
_cell.length_c   1.000
_cell.angle_alpha   90.00
_cell.angle_beta   90.00
_cell.angle_gamma   90.00
#
_symmetry.space_group_name_H-M   'P 1'
#
loop_
_entity.id
_entity.type
_entity.pdbx_description
1 polymer ?
#
loop_
_entity_poly.entity_id
_entity_poly.type
_entity_poly.pdbx_seq_one_letter_code
_entity_poly.pdbx_strand_id
1 'polypeptide(L)' 'MEEENAKMVSYLKDEEVKIVWSEDDKTKVGRGKIVNDDENFVYLSGEKGTVIVSKTDIIAIKQ' A
#
# COMPACT_ATOMS: atom_id res chain seq x y z
N MET A 1 -15.74 -9.81 -2.31
CA MET A 1 -14.64 -9.98 -3.21
C MET A 1 -13.80 -8.75 -3.28
N GLU A 2 -14.37 -7.62 -3.66
CA GLU A 2 -13.53 -6.43 -3.81
C GLU A 2 -13.04 -5.92 -2.49
N GLU A 3 -13.90 -5.93 -1.50
CA GLU A 3 -13.42 -5.49 -0.21
C GLU A 3 -12.38 -6.44 0.33
N GLU A 4 -12.40 -7.68 -0.15
CA GLU A 4 -11.38 -8.63 0.24
C GLU A 4 -10.04 -8.27 -0.35
N ASN A 5 -10.04 -7.65 -1.51
CA ASN A 5 -8.77 -7.21 -2.08
C ASN A 5 -8.06 -6.25 -1.16
N ALA A 6 -8.80 -5.34 -0.56
CA ALA A 6 -8.20 -4.40 0.38
C ALA A 6 -7.69 -5.13 1.62
N LYS A 7 -8.41 -6.15 2.07
CA LYS A 7 -8.01 -6.88 3.24
C LYS A 7 -6.84 -7.81 2.97
N MET A 8 -6.72 -8.27 1.74
CA MET A 8 -5.69 -9.23 1.41
C MET A 8 -4.32 -8.63 1.27
N VAL A 9 -4.20 -7.34 1.49
CA VAL A 9 -2.89 -6.70 1.50
C VAL A 9 -1.95 -7.39 2.47
N SER A 10 -2.48 -7.94 3.56
CA SER A 10 -1.63 -8.56 4.57
C SER A 10 -0.87 -9.77 4.04
N TYR A 11 -1.35 -10.43 3.00
CA TYR A 11 -0.60 -11.57 2.47
C TYR A 11 0.62 -11.13 1.68
N LEU A 12 0.72 -9.86 1.38
CA LEU A 12 1.88 -9.29 0.72
C LEU A 12 2.92 -8.78 1.70
N LYS A 13 2.66 -8.96 2.99
CA LYS A 13 3.59 -8.49 4.00
C LYS A 13 4.96 -9.10 3.78
N ASP A 14 5.99 -8.27 3.88
CA ASP A 14 7.38 -8.64 3.66
C ASP A 14 7.71 -8.93 2.20
N GLU A 15 6.77 -8.73 1.30
CA GLU A 15 7.02 -8.83 -0.12
C GLU A 15 7.30 -7.46 -0.70
N GLU A 16 8.20 -7.41 -1.65
CA GLU A 16 8.46 -6.15 -2.34
C GLU A 16 7.31 -5.85 -3.27
N VAL A 17 6.73 -4.68 -3.13
CA VAL A 17 5.57 -4.31 -3.93
C VAL A 17 5.72 -2.87 -4.41
N LYS A 18 4.93 -2.56 -5.41
CA LYS A 18 4.74 -1.20 -5.88
C LYS A 18 3.30 -0.82 -5.59
N ILE A 19 3.13 0.27 -4.88
CA ILE A 19 1.79 0.76 -4.56
C ILE A 19 1.58 2.07 -5.29
N VAL A 20 0.43 2.17 -5.94
CA VAL A 20 -0.01 3.39 -6.63
C VAL A 20 -1.21 3.90 -5.86
N TRP A 21 -1.16 5.17 -5.47
CA TRP A 21 -2.29 5.74 -4.74
C TRP A 21 -2.51 7.17 -5.19
N SER A 22 -3.66 7.70 -4.81
CA SER A 22 -4.04 9.07 -5.15
C SER A 22 -3.87 9.94 -3.92
N GLU A 23 -3.22 11.07 -4.08
CA GLU A 23 -3.01 12.00 -2.97
C GLU A 23 -3.08 13.41 -3.53
N ASP A 24 -4.02 14.20 -3.00
CA ASP A 24 -4.18 15.59 -3.42
C ASP A 24 -4.34 15.70 -4.93
N ASP A 25 -5.20 14.86 -5.49
CA ASP A 25 -5.48 14.82 -6.94
C ASP A 25 -4.28 14.44 -7.79
N LYS A 26 -3.24 13.91 -7.15
CA LYS A 26 -2.07 13.45 -7.88
C LYS A 26 -1.89 11.97 -7.65
N THR A 27 -1.34 11.31 -8.65
CA THR A 27 -1.01 9.89 -8.54
C THR A 27 0.39 9.77 -8.00
N LYS A 28 0.52 9.01 -6.93
CA LYS A 28 1.81 8.75 -6.29
C LYS A 28 2.15 7.28 -6.43
N VAL A 29 3.44 7.00 -6.46
CA VAL A 29 3.93 5.63 -6.58
C VAL A 29 5.02 5.44 -5.55
N GLY A 30 4.94 4.32 -4.83
CA GLY A 30 5.97 3.96 -3.87
C GLY A 30 6.33 2.51 -4.02
N ARG A 31 7.59 2.18 -3.76
CA ARG A 31 8.08 0.81 -3.79
C ARG A 31 8.71 0.48 -2.47
N GLY A 32 8.54 -0.76 -2.05
CA GLY A 32 9.12 -1.21 -0.82
C GLY A 32 8.42 -2.44 -0.33
N LYS A 33 8.56 -2.69 0.96
CA LYS A 33 7.92 -3.84 1.59
C LYS A 33 6.80 -3.37 2.50
N ILE A 34 5.72 -4.11 2.49
CA ILE A 34 4.65 -3.83 3.43
C ILE A 34 5.06 -4.40 4.77
N VAL A 35 5.28 -3.52 5.73
CA VAL A 35 5.74 -3.96 7.05
C VAL A 35 4.61 -4.05 8.06
N ASN A 36 3.47 -3.46 7.72
CA ASN A 36 2.31 -3.56 8.60
C ASN A 36 1.11 -3.08 7.81
N ASP A 37 -0.07 -3.53 8.19
CA ASP A 37 -1.29 -2.97 7.68
C ASP A 37 -2.34 -3.06 8.77
N ASP A 38 -3.23 -2.09 8.78
CA ASP A 38 -4.35 -2.16 9.68
C ASP A 38 -5.61 -1.96 8.85
N GLU A 39 -6.70 -1.72 9.53
CA GLU A 39 -7.99 -1.65 8.86
C GLU A 39 -8.02 -0.56 7.81
N ASN A 40 -7.33 0.54 8.05
CA ASN A 40 -7.44 1.73 7.22
C ASN A 40 -6.18 2.10 6.49
N PHE A 41 -5.02 1.60 6.91
CA PHE A 41 -3.74 2.07 6.39
C PHE A 41 -2.81 0.93 6.09
N VAL A 42 -1.93 1.17 5.12
CA VAL A 42 -0.83 0.27 4.78
C VAL A 42 0.47 1.01 5.06
N TYR A 43 1.39 0.32 5.68
CA TYR A 43 2.69 0.89 6.04
C TYR A 43 3.74 0.30 5.11
N LEU A 44 4.28 1.13 4.24
CA LEU A 44 5.23 0.71 3.22
C LEU A 44 6.61 1.21 3.60
N SER A 45 7.55 0.29 3.73
CA SER A 45 8.92 0.63 4.06
C SER A 45 9.76 0.64 2.79
N GLY A 46 10.26 1.80 2.43
CA GLY A 46 11.10 1.96 1.26
C GLY A 46 12.46 2.47 1.63
N GLU A 47 13.25 2.82 0.64
CA GLU A 47 14.61 3.29 0.87
C GLU A 47 14.65 4.56 1.69
N LYS A 48 13.66 5.39 1.55
CA LYS A 48 13.65 6.69 2.20
C LYS A 48 12.86 6.72 3.48
N GLY A 49 12.37 5.57 3.91
CA GLY A 49 11.62 5.49 5.15
C GLY A 49 10.27 4.85 4.94
N THR A 50 9.42 5.03 5.91
CA THR A 50 8.11 4.40 5.90
C THR A 50 7.06 5.41 5.43
N VAL A 51 6.23 4.97 4.51
CA VAL A 51 5.11 5.76 4.00
C VAL A 51 3.83 5.08 4.47
N ILE A 52 2.91 5.87 4.97
CA ILE A 52 1.62 5.37 5.42
C ILE A 52 0.59 5.80 4.39
N VAL A 53 -0.10 4.81 3.81
CA VAL A 53 -1.03 5.06 2.72
C VAL A 53 -2.42 4.61 3.14
N SER A 54 -3.40 5.48 2.95
CA SER A 54 -4.78 5.12 3.24
C SER A 54 -5.26 4.10 2.21
N LYS A 55 -5.88 3.03 2.70
CA LYS A 55 -6.36 1.98 1.81
C LYS A 55 -7.41 2.49 0.83
N THR A 56 -8.17 3.49 1.23
CA THR A 56 -9.20 4.03 0.33
C THR A 56 -8.59 4.80 -0.83
N ASP A 57 -7.34 5.22 -0.71
CA ASP A 57 -6.69 5.98 -1.76
C ASP A 57 -5.89 5.10 -2.70
N ILE A 58 -5.72 3.83 -2.37
CA ILE A 58 -4.90 2.93 -3.17
C ILE A 58 -5.60 2.62 -4.49
N ILE A 59 -4.87 2.80 -5.58
CA ILE A 59 -5.37 2.49 -6.91
C ILE A 59 -4.96 1.08 -7.31
N ALA A 60 -3.72 0.72 -7.02
CA ALA A 60 -3.21 -0.59 -7.42
C ALA A 60 -2.04 -0.97 -6.54
N ILE A 61 -1.87 -2.27 -6.34
CA ILE A 61 -0.70 -2.83 -5.67
C ILE A 61 -0.19 -3.92 -6.59
N LYS A 62 1.09 -3.84 -6.95
CA LYS A 62 1.70 -4.79 -7.85
C LYS A 62 2.95 -5.37 -7.24
N GLN A 63 3.19 -6.63 -7.55
CA GLN A 63 4.42 -7.30 -7.13
C GLN A 63 5.49 -7.24 -8.19
#